data_864b5f1b682b5b3c4eb7a574bcc66de9
#
_entry.id   864b5f1b682b5b3c4eb7a574bcc66de9
#
_cell.length_a   1.000
_cell.length_b   1.000
_cell.length_c   1.000
_cell.angle_alpha   90.00
_cell.angle_beta   90.00
_cell.angle_gamma   90.00
#
_symmetry.space_group_name_H-M   'P 1'
#
loop_
_entity.id
_entity.type
_entity.pdbx_description
1 polymer ?
#
loop_
_entity_poly.entity_id
_entity_poly.type
_entity_poly.pdbx_seq_one_letter_code
_entity_poly.pdbx_strand_id
1 'polypeptide(L)'
;QDYKSTKTLVHYLVNAAGKNANLLMNIGPQPDGELPAVALERLAEMGEWMKIYGETIYGTRGGIVAPHDWGVTTQKGNRLFVHILNLKDKSLFLPLGNQKVKKAFDFASKKAVKVQKCEGGVVLNLGEVPTEMDKVVEIAL
;
A
#
# COMPACT_ATOMS: atom_id res chain seq x y z
N GLN A 1 1.21 -20.24 20.05
CA GLN A 1 1.01 -18.84 19.73
C GLN A 1 1.13 -18.61 18.23
N ASP A 2 0.11 -18.01 17.66
CA ASP A 2 0.07 -17.78 16.22
C ASP A 2 0.62 -16.41 15.88
N TYR A 3 1.57 -16.39 14.96
CA TYR A 3 2.09 -15.14 14.40
C TYR A 3 1.42 -14.86 13.07
N LYS A 4 1.13 -13.59 12.83
CA LYS A 4 0.49 -13.18 11.58
C LYS A 4 1.46 -13.36 10.41
N SER A 5 0.90 -13.65 9.24
CA SER A 5 1.70 -13.75 8.03
C SER A 5 2.31 -12.40 7.66
N THR A 6 3.36 -12.42 6.86
CA THR A 6 3.97 -11.18 6.36
C THR A 6 2.95 -10.33 5.63
N LYS A 7 2.09 -10.95 4.82
CA LYS A 7 1.01 -10.24 4.14
C LYS A 7 0.11 -9.48 5.12
N THR A 8 -0.29 -10.13 6.22
CA THR A 8 -1.14 -9.51 7.23
C THR A 8 -0.43 -8.33 7.90
N LEU A 9 0.86 -8.48 8.21
CA LEU A 9 1.65 -7.41 8.83
C LEU A 9 1.82 -6.23 7.87
N VAL A 10 2.09 -6.49 6.60
CA VAL A 10 2.19 -5.44 5.59
C VAL A 10 0.86 -4.69 5.48
N HIS A 11 -0.25 -5.42 5.46
CA HIS A 11 -1.58 -4.80 5.37
C HIS A 11 -1.87 -3.92 6.59
N TYR A 12 -1.47 -4.33 7.79
CA TYR A 12 -1.60 -3.50 8.99
C TYR A 12 -0.83 -2.21 8.85
N LEU A 13 0.43 -2.31 8.43
CA LEU A 13 1.29 -1.14 8.27
C LEU A 13 0.72 -0.16 7.25
N VAL A 14 0.33 -0.68 6.09
CA VAL A 14 -0.19 0.13 5.00
C VAL A 14 -1.51 0.79 5.39
N ASN A 15 -2.42 0.03 6.01
CA ASN A 15 -3.69 0.59 6.46
C ASN A 15 -3.49 1.67 7.52
N ALA A 16 -2.56 1.47 8.45
CA ALA A 16 -2.25 2.47 9.46
C ALA A 16 -1.73 3.75 8.82
N ALA A 17 -0.82 3.64 7.87
CA ALA A 17 -0.27 4.78 7.15
C ALA A 17 -1.36 5.54 6.38
N GLY A 18 -2.22 4.81 5.67
CA GLY A 18 -3.31 5.42 4.91
C GLY A 18 -4.38 6.08 5.76
N LYS A 19 -4.51 5.67 7.01
CA LYS A 19 -5.48 6.24 7.95
C LYS A 19 -4.83 7.22 8.93
N ASN A 20 -3.58 7.59 8.71
CA ASN A 20 -2.81 8.47 9.61
C ASN A 20 -2.75 7.95 11.04
N ALA A 21 -2.74 6.62 11.20
CA ALA A 21 -2.69 5.98 12.51
C ALA A 21 -1.29 5.48 12.82
N ASN A 22 -0.94 5.47 14.11
CA ASN A 22 0.32 4.87 14.53
C ASN A 22 0.16 3.36 14.60
N LEU A 23 1.15 2.65 14.10
CA LEU A 23 1.18 1.20 14.15
C LEU A 23 2.12 0.72 15.24
N LEU A 24 1.57 0.01 16.21
CA LEU A 24 2.37 -0.66 17.22
C LEU A 24 2.40 -2.15 16.89
N MET A 25 3.56 -2.63 16.46
CA MET A 25 3.75 -4.05 16.21
C MET A 25 4.20 -4.72 17.50
N ASN A 26 3.28 -5.42 18.13
CA ASN A 26 3.57 -6.15 19.35
C ASN A 26 3.94 -7.58 18.99
N ILE A 27 5.24 -7.88 19.05
CA ILE A 27 5.75 -9.20 18.70
C ILE A 27 5.83 -10.13 19.90
N GLY A 28 5.82 -9.60 21.11
CA GLY A 28 5.86 -10.40 22.32
C GLY A 28 7.19 -11.14 22.50
N PRO A 29 8.20 -10.49 23.10
CA PRO A 29 9.50 -11.15 23.29
C PRO A 29 9.39 -12.34 24.22
N GLN A 30 10.34 -13.28 24.07
CA GLN A 30 10.47 -14.41 24.97
C GLN A 30 10.84 -13.93 26.37
N PRO A 31 10.56 -14.71 27.43
CA PRO A 31 10.93 -14.32 28.77
C PRO A 31 12.41 -14.02 28.96
N ASP A 32 13.28 -14.60 28.14
CA ASP A 32 14.72 -14.34 28.17
C ASP A 32 15.12 -13.13 27.30
N GLY A 33 14.14 -12.42 26.73
CA GLY A 33 14.39 -11.29 25.88
C GLY A 33 14.60 -11.62 24.42
N GLU A 34 14.63 -12.88 24.05
CA GLU A 34 14.80 -13.30 22.67
C GLU A 34 13.45 -13.35 21.96
N LEU A 35 13.46 -13.02 20.66
CA LEU A 35 12.28 -13.14 19.82
C LEU A 35 12.19 -14.57 19.28
N PRO A 36 10.97 -15.11 19.16
CA PRO A 36 10.81 -16.41 18.51
C PRO A 36 11.33 -16.37 17.07
N ALA A 37 11.85 -17.49 16.59
CA ALA A 37 12.41 -17.59 15.25
C ALA A 37 11.41 -17.16 14.18
N VAL A 38 10.12 -17.52 14.33
CA VAL A 38 9.09 -17.13 13.36
C VAL A 38 8.88 -15.61 13.35
N ALA A 39 9.00 -14.94 14.49
CA ALA A 39 8.89 -13.49 14.57
C ALA A 39 10.08 -12.82 13.87
N LEU A 40 11.29 -13.34 14.07
CA LEU A 40 12.48 -12.83 13.38
C LEU A 40 12.35 -12.99 11.86
N GLU A 41 11.81 -14.13 11.42
CA GLU A 41 11.58 -14.37 10.01
C GLU A 41 10.59 -13.37 9.42
N ARG A 42 9.49 -13.08 10.14
CA ARG A 42 8.50 -12.09 9.68
C ARG A 42 9.09 -10.68 9.63
N LEU A 43 9.93 -10.33 10.62
CA LEU A 43 10.61 -9.04 10.62
C LEU A 43 11.57 -8.91 9.43
N ALA A 44 12.28 -10.00 9.10
CA ALA A 44 13.17 -10.00 7.95
C ALA A 44 12.40 -9.81 6.64
N GLU A 45 11.26 -10.49 6.49
CA GLU A 45 10.41 -10.34 5.31
C GLU A 45 9.82 -8.92 5.22
N MET A 46 9.41 -8.35 6.36
CA MET A 46 8.94 -6.97 6.41
C MET A 46 10.06 -6.01 6.00
N GLY A 47 11.29 -6.28 6.45
CA GLY A 47 12.45 -5.48 6.07
C GLY A 47 12.69 -5.50 4.58
N GLU A 48 12.57 -6.67 3.96
CA GLU A 48 12.71 -6.78 2.50
C GLU A 48 11.62 -6.01 1.76
N TRP A 49 10.38 -6.10 2.23
CA TRP A 49 9.29 -5.32 1.67
C TRP A 49 9.55 -3.83 1.79
N MET A 50 10.01 -3.38 2.96
CA MET A 50 10.28 -1.97 3.23
C MET A 50 11.43 -1.42 2.38
N LYS A 51 12.40 -2.24 1.99
CA LYS A 51 13.46 -1.79 1.09
C LYS A 51 12.91 -1.35 -0.26
N ILE A 52 11.85 -2.00 -0.72
CA ILE A 52 11.25 -1.70 -2.01
C ILE A 52 10.18 -0.61 -1.86
N TYR A 53 9.32 -0.73 -0.86
CA TYR A 53 8.10 0.08 -0.75
C TYR A 53 8.13 1.10 0.38
N GLY A 54 9.20 1.18 1.16
CA GLY A 54 9.25 2.08 2.31
C GLY A 54 9.00 3.53 1.96
N GLU A 55 9.39 3.96 0.77
CA GLU A 55 9.15 5.31 0.29
C GLU A 55 7.66 5.66 0.22
N THR A 56 6.82 4.65 0.03
CA THR A 56 5.36 4.85 -0.03
C THR A 56 4.73 4.96 1.35
N ILE A 57 5.51 4.75 2.40
CA ILE A 57 5.07 4.76 3.80
C ILE A 57 5.75 5.87 4.59
N TYR A 58 7.10 5.90 4.58
CA TYR A 58 7.87 6.87 5.35
C TYR A 58 7.68 8.28 4.83
N GLY A 59 7.40 9.21 5.75
CA GLY A 59 7.23 10.61 5.41
C GLY A 59 5.94 10.91 4.64
N THR A 60 5.03 9.95 4.58
CA THR A 60 3.73 10.12 3.95
C THR A 60 2.64 10.39 4.99
N ARG A 61 1.48 10.75 4.50
CA ARG A 61 0.25 10.84 5.29
C ARG A 61 -0.85 10.15 4.49
N GLY A 62 -2.02 9.99 5.09
CA GLY A 62 -3.17 9.46 4.38
C GLY A 62 -3.45 10.31 3.14
N GLY A 63 -3.74 9.65 2.02
CA GLY A 63 -3.94 10.34 0.75
C GLY A 63 -5.32 10.98 0.63
N ILE A 64 -5.49 11.71 -0.47
CA ILE A 64 -6.76 12.41 -0.75
C ILE A 64 -7.90 11.46 -1.06
N VAL A 65 -7.60 10.20 -1.39
CA VAL A 65 -8.61 9.16 -1.57
C VAL A 65 -8.78 8.42 -0.25
N ALA A 66 -10.00 8.44 0.29
CA ALA A 66 -10.30 7.77 1.56
C ALA A 66 -10.14 6.26 1.43
N PRO A 67 -9.97 5.54 2.56
CA PRO A 67 -9.89 4.08 2.52
C PRO A 67 -11.11 3.44 1.86
N HIS A 68 -10.87 2.39 1.10
CA HIS A 68 -11.89 1.60 0.41
C HIS A 68 -11.67 0.12 0.67
N ASP A 69 -12.59 -0.70 0.19
CA ASP A 69 -12.48 -2.16 0.36
C ASP A 69 -11.22 -2.71 -0.30
N TRP A 70 -10.76 -2.09 -1.39
CA TRP A 70 -9.55 -2.53 -2.08
C TRP A 70 -8.27 -2.11 -1.37
N GLY A 71 -8.30 -1.11 -0.50
CA GLY A 71 -7.11 -0.64 0.21
C GLY A 71 -7.16 0.83 0.58
N VAL A 72 -6.00 1.46 0.59
CA VAL A 72 -5.84 2.85 1.05
C VAL A 72 -4.90 3.60 0.12
N THR A 73 -4.79 4.92 0.33
CA THR A 73 -3.77 5.73 -0.32
C THR A 73 -2.90 6.40 0.72
N THR A 74 -1.63 6.58 0.38
CA THR A 74 -0.71 7.43 1.12
C THR A 74 -0.25 8.53 0.19
N GLN A 75 0.27 9.64 0.73
CA GLN A 75 0.61 10.77 -0.10
C GLN A 75 1.79 11.55 0.46
N LYS A 76 2.66 11.99 -0.44
CA LYS A 76 3.78 12.87 -0.12
C LYS A 76 3.79 13.97 -1.18
N GLY A 77 3.36 15.17 -0.79
CA GLY A 77 3.23 16.27 -1.75
C GLY A 77 2.26 15.93 -2.85
N ASN A 78 2.72 15.98 -4.09
CA ASN A 78 1.90 15.66 -5.26
C ASN A 78 2.06 14.19 -5.72
N ARG A 79 2.66 13.34 -4.89
CA ARG A 79 2.83 11.92 -5.16
C ARG A 79 1.79 11.14 -4.36
N LEU A 80 0.84 10.56 -5.06
CA LEU A 80 -0.20 9.73 -4.44
C LEU A 80 0.15 8.27 -4.67
N PHE A 81 0.23 7.50 -3.60
CA PHE A 81 0.51 6.07 -3.67
C PHE A 81 -0.77 5.31 -3.39
N VAL A 82 -1.26 4.60 -4.40
CA VAL A 82 -2.47 3.80 -4.30
C VAL A 82 -2.07 2.39 -3.90
N HIS A 83 -2.42 1.99 -2.68
CA HIS A 83 -2.10 0.68 -2.14
C HIS A 83 -3.28 -0.25 -2.34
N ILE A 84 -3.16 -1.16 -3.28
CA ILE A 84 -4.22 -2.10 -3.61
C ILE A 84 -3.94 -3.40 -2.88
N LEU A 85 -4.71 -3.64 -1.82
CA LEU A 85 -4.49 -4.76 -0.92
C LEU A 85 -5.43 -5.93 -1.22
N ASN A 86 -6.60 -5.63 -1.78
CA ASN A 86 -7.61 -6.63 -2.05
C ASN A 86 -8.49 -6.17 -3.20
N LEU A 87 -8.16 -6.61 -4.41
CA LEU A 87 -8.93 -6.27 -5.60
C LEU A 87 -9.08 -7.53 -6.45
N LYS A 88 -10.32 -7.84 -6.83
CA LYS A 88 -10.63 -9.00 -7.67
C LYS A 88 -10.96 -8.61 -9.10
N ASP A 89 -10.51 -7.43 -9.51
CA ASP A 89 -10.73 -6.89 -10.85
C ASP A 89 -9.41 -6.34 -11.37
N LYS A 90 -9.33 -6.14 -12.66
CA LYS A 90 -8.16 -5.54 -13.30
C LYS A 90 -8.29 -4.04 -13.53
N SER A 91 -9.37 -3.44 -13.08
CA SER A 91 -9.57 -2.00 -13.13
C SER A 91 -10.04 -1.48 -11.78
N LEU A 92 -9.74 -0.21 -11.49
CA LEU A 92 -10.00 0.40 -10.21
C LEU A 92 -10.44 1.83 -10.41
N PHE A 93 -11.59 2.20 -9.86
CA PHE A 93 -12.05 3.58 -9.87
C PHE A 93 -11.45 4.34 -8.68
N LEU A 94 -10.86 5.51 -8.97
CA LEU A 94 -10.37 6.43 -7.93
C LEU A 94 -11.23 7.70 -7.96
N PRO A 95 -11.90 8.02 -6.85
CA PRO A 95 -12.75 9.20 -6.77
C PRO A 95 -11.93 10.48 -6.55
N LEU A 96 -11.21 10.88 -7.58
CA LEU A 96 -10.33 12.05 -7.53
C LEU A 96 -11.06 13.37 -7.91
N GLY A 97 -12.33 13.28 -8.28
CA GLY A 97 -13.08 14.45 -8.69
C GLY A 97 -12.46 15.09 -9.93
N ASN A 98 -12.16 16.37 -9.85
CA ASN A 98 -11.55 17.13 -10.94
C ASN A 98 -10.04 17.18 -10.87
N GLN A 99 -9.43 16.45 -9.94
CA GLN A 99 -7.97 16.43 -9.80
C GLN A 99 -7.34 15.85 -11.06
N LYS A 100 -6.38 16.58 -11.63
CA LYS A 100 -5.66 16.11 -12.83
C LYS A 100 -4.62 15.09 -12.45
N VAL A 101 -4.53 14.03 -13.24
CA VAL A 101 -3.48 13.03 -13.11
C VAL A 101 -2.46 13.29 -14.22
N LYS A 102 -1.25 13.65 -13.83
CA LYS A 102 -0.17 13.91 -14.78
C LYS A 102 0.46 12.63 -15.27
N LYS A 103 0.54 11.61 -14.40
CA LYS A 103 1.24 10.38 -14.69
C LYS A 103 0.77 9.30 -13.72
N ALA A 104 0.74 8.05 -14.18
CA ALA A 104 0.45 6.90 -13.35
C ALA A 104 1.33 5.74 -13.79
N PHE A 105 1.93 5.06 -12.82
CA PHE A 105 2.81 3.92 -13.12
C PHE A 105 2.87 2.98 -11.92
N ASP A 106 3.20 1.72 -12.21
CA ASP A 106 3.43 0.74 -11.16
C ASP A 106 4.69 1.15 -10.38
N PHE A 107 4.58 1.21 -9.06
CA PHE A 107 5.69 1.72 -8.23
C PHE A 107 6.96 0.87 -8.37
N ALA A 108 6.82 -0.45 -8.31
CA ALA A 108 7.97 -1.34 -8.32
C ALA A 108 8.61 -1.46 -9.71
N SER A 109 7.81 -1.67 -10.75
CA SER A 109 8.32 -1.90 -12.11
C SER A 109 8.50 -0.62 -12.91
N LYS A 110 7.86 0.48 -12.49
CA LYS A 110 7.83 1.77 -13.19
C LYS A 110 7.11 1.71 -14.54
N LYS A 111 6.38 0.63 -14.81
CA LYS A 111 5.58 0.51 -16.04
C LYS A 111 4.37 1.41 -15.96
N ALA A 112 4.06 2.07 -17.07
CA ALA A 112 2.91 2.96 -17.15
C ALA A 112 1.61 2.20 -16.90
N VAL A 113 0.69 2.85 -16.17
CA VAL A 113 -0.65 2.34 -15.92
C VAL A 113 -1.62 3.24 -16.70
N LYS A 114 -2.52 2.62 -17.44
CA LYS A 114 -3.51 3.37 -18.22
C LYS A 114 -4.51 4.02 -17.29
N VAL A 115 -4.78 5.29 -17.53
CA VAL A 115 -5.74 6.09 -16.77
C VAL A 115 -6.80 6.60 -17.72
N GLN A 116 -8.05 6.33 -17.38
CA GLN A 116 -9.19 6.83 -18.15
C GLN A 116 -9.97 7.80 -17.27
N LYS A 117 -10.11 9.03 -17.75
CA LYS A 117 -10.91 10.03 -17.04
C LYS A 117 -12.39 9.67 -17.15
N CYS A 118 -13.11 9.80 -16.05
CA CYS A 118 -14.54 9.57 -16.02
C CYS A 118 -15.20 10.53 -15.04
N GLU A 119 -16.52 10.46 -14.96
CA GLU A 119 -17.24 11.32 -14.03
C GLU A 119 -16.86 10.99 -12.59
N GLY A 120 -16.45 12.00 -11.85
CA GLY A 120 -16.09 11.86 -10.44
C GLY A 120 -14.68 11.39 -10.17
N GLY A 121 -13.87 11.12 -11.20
CA GLY A 121 -12.50 10.67 -10.98
C GLY A 121 -11.86 10.03 -12.19
N VAL A 122 -11.13 8.96 -11.96
CA VAL A 122 -10.44 8.21 -13.00
C VAL A 122 -10.55 6.72 -12.76
N VAL A 123 -10.40 5.94 -13.82
CA VAL A 123 -10.29 4.48 -13.74
C VAL A 123 -8.88 4.10 -14.10
N LEU A 124 -8.23 3.35 -13.23
CA LEU A 124 -6.91 2.77 -13.52
C LEU A 124 -7.13 1.41 -14.14
N ASN A 125 -6.47 1.14 -15.26
CA ASN A 125 -6.48 -0.17 -15.88
C ASN A 125 -5.15 -0.86 -15.57
N LEU A 126 -5.19 -1.87 -14.71
CA LEU A 126 -4.01 -2.56 -14.23
C LEU A 126 -3.54 -3.66 -15.19
N GLY A 127 -4.37 -4.01 -16.18
CA GLY A 127 -4.03 -5.05 -17.14
C GLY A 127 -4.33 -6.46 -16.67
N GLU A 128 -4.20 -6.70 -15.37
CA GLU A 128 -4.48 -8.01 -14.77
C GLU A 128 -4.93 -7.82 -13.33
N VAL A 129 -5.52 -8.86 -12.75
CA VAL A 129 -5.91 -8.84 -11.34
C VAL A 129 -4.64 -8.88 -10.49
N PRO A 130 -4.45 -7.92 -9.56
CA PRO A 130 -3.24 -7.91 -8.74
C PRO A 130 -3.11 -9.16 -7.88
N THR A 131 -1.89 -9.68 -7.78
CA THR A 131 -1.56 -10.83 -6.93
C THR A 131 -0.55 -10.46 -5.84
N GLU A 132 0.00 -9.26 -5.91
CA GLU A 132 0.97 -8.79 -4.91
C GLU A 132 0.31 -8.58 -3.55
N MET A 133 1.09 -8.67 -2.48
CA MET A 133 0.61 -8.34 -1.13
C MET A 133 0.09 -6.90 -1.08
N ASP A 134 0.74 -6.00 -1.80
CA ASP A 134 0.37 -4.62 -1.95
C ASP A 134 0.76 -4.18 -3.36
N LYS A 135 -0.21 -4.08 -4.24
CA LYS A 135 0.01 -3.52 -5.58
C LYS A 135 0.00 -2.02 -5.45
N VAL A 136 1.16 -1.39 -5.61
CA VAL A 136 1.28 0.06 -5.46
C VAL A 136 1.35 0.73 -6.82
N VAL A 137 0.42 1.66 -7.05
CA VAL A 137 0.42 2.53 -8.24
C VAL A 137 0.73 3.94 -7.76
N GLU A 138 1.78 4.54 -8.31
CA GLU A 138 2.12 5.92 -8.01
C GLU A 138 1.43 6.83 -9.01
N ILE A 139 0.77 7.87 -8.51
CA ILE A 139 0.08 8.84 -9.33
C ILE A 139 0.69 10.21 -9.08
N ALA A 140 1.12 10.88 -10.13
CA ALA A 140 1.60 12.25 -10.06
C ALA A 140 0.41 13.18 -10.29
N LEU A 141 0.16 14.02 -9.31
CA LEU A 141 -0.94 14.98 -9.34
C LEU A 141 -0.51 16.37 -9.80
#